data_bb23f1fa0d5a904c8e471bd6dc08693f
#
_entry.id   bb23f1fa0d5a904c8e471bd6dc08693f
#
_cell.length_a   1.000
_cell.length_b   1.000
_cell.length_c   1.000
_cell.angle_alpha   90.00
_cell.angle_beta   90.00
_cell.angle_gamma   90.00
#
_symmetry.space_group_name_H-M   'P 1'
#
loop_
_entity.id
_entity.type
_entity.pdbx_description
1 polymer ?
#
loop_
_entity_poly.entity_id
_entity_poly.type
_entity_poly.pdbx_seq_one_letter_code
_entity_poly.pdbx_strand_id
1 'polypeptide(L)'
;WDMLMFGLRLGDDPRCVVTTTPKPLPHIKELLKAETTHVTRGSTYENRANLADAFFEQIIRKYEGTRLGRQELLAELLEDVPGALWNRELLEMTRVTKPPDIKRIVVALDPAVTSGEESNETGIVVCGLGSDGHGYTLDDVTLRGTPAEWGRAGVAAYYKWNADRMIAETNNGGDMIEHTIRTIDSKISFKQVRASRGKHTRAEPVAALYEQKRCHQVGYFADMEDQLCGWVPGDDSPDRLDALVWAYTELMVGAQGKIEMQENPFY
;
A
#
# COMPACT_ATOMS: atom_id res chain seq x y z
N TRP A 1 1.83 18.72 20.06
CA TRP A 1 1.09 18.47 21.31
C TRP A 1 1.63 19.31 22.45
N ASP A 2 2.90 19.24 22.76
CA ASP A 2 3.55 19.92 23.88
C ASP A 2 3.31 21.43 23.90
N MET A 3 3.40 22.08 22.74
CA MET A 3 3.12 23.51 22.61
C MET A 3 1.66 23.87 22.96
N LEU A 4 0.70 23.00 22.64
CA LEU A 4 -0.69 23.17 23.06
C LEU A 4 -0.82 23.05 24.57
N MET A 5 -0.18 22.03 25.17
CA MET A 5 -0.20 21.81 26.62
C MET A 5 0.45 22.97 27.38
N PHE A 6 1.52 23.56 26.86
CA PHE A 6 2.09 24.79 27.42
C PHE A 6 1.12 25.99 27.41
N GLY A 7 0.16 26.00 26.52
CA GLY A 7 -0.90 27.01 26.47
C GLY A 7 -2.00 26.83 27.50
N LEU A 8 -2.14 25.63 28.08
CA LEU A 8 -3.22 25.27 29.00
C LEU A 8 -2.88 25.70 30.44
N ARG A 9 -2.86 27.02 30.71
CA ARG A 9 -2.32 27.59 31.97
C ARG A 9 -3.34 28.34 32.80
N LEU A 10 -4.51 28.66 32.26
CA LEU A 10 -5.47 29.56 32.93
C LEU A 10 -6.69 28.78 33.40
N GLY A 11 -7.23 29.18 34.55
CA GLY A 11 -8.39 28.57 35.16
C GLY A 11 -8.03 27.52 36.24
N ASP A 12 -9.05 27.14 37.01
CA ASP A 12 -8.89 26.21 38.14
C ASP A 12 -8.79 24.75 37.71
N ASP A 13 -9.32 24.43 36.53
CA ASP A 13 -9.33 23.08 35.94
C ASP A 13 -9.24 23.14 34.41
N PRO A 14 -8.05 23.50 33.89
CA PRO A 14 -7.87 23.60 32.44
C PRO A 14 -7.94 22.24 31.77
N ARG A 15 -8.83 22.07 30.80
CA ARG A 15 -9.06 20.80 30.07
C ARG A 15 -8.89 20.97 28.58
N CYS A 16 -8.41 19.91 27.94
CA CYS A 16 -8.35 19.80 26.49
C CYS A 16 -9.26 18.64 26.04
N VAL A 17 -10.07 18.89 25.02
CA VAL A 17 -10.88 17.85 24.38
C VAL A 17 -10.26 17.55 23.02
N VAL A 18 -9.92 16.30 22.78
CA VAL A 18 -9.37 15.82 21.52
C VAL A 18 -10.36 14.84 20.87
N THR A 19 -10.79 15.15 19.65
CA THR A 19 -11.61 14.24 18.85
C THR A 19 -10.79 13.79 17.65
N THR A 20 -10.68 12.49 17.44
CA THR A 20 -9.92 11.91 16.34
C THR A 20 -10.40 10.50 16.03
N THR A 21 -10.25 10.05 14.79
CA THR A 21 -10.17 8.61 14.49
C THR A 21 -8.82 8.11 14.99
N PRO A 22 -8.79 7.03 15.80
CA PRO A 22 -7.56 6.62 16.47
C PRO A 22 -6.58 6.03 15.46
N LYS A 23 -5.48 6.74 15.24
CA LYS A 23 -4.30 6.22 14.54
C LYS A 23 -3.24 5.84 15.58
N PRO A 24 -2.42 4.79 15.35
CA PRO A 24 -1.40 4.35 16.30
C PRO A 24 -0.17 5.27 16.34
N LEU A 25 -0.39 6.59 16.35
CA LEU A 25 0.65 7.60 16.43
C LEU A 25 1.20 7.68 17.88
N PRO A 26 2.50 7.95 18.07
CA PRO A 26 3.12 7.97 19.40
C PRO A 26 2.36 8.83 20.42
N HIS A 27 2.02 10.06 20.04
CA HIS A 27 1.29 10.98 20.92
C HIS A 27 -0.13 10.51 21.27
N ILE A 28 -0.82 9.79 20.37
CA ILE A 28 -2.14 9.20 20.66
C ILE A 28 -1.98 8.04 21.65
N LYS A 29 -0.96 7.18 21.45
CA LYS A 29 -0.66 6.09 22.37
C LYS A 29 -0.30 6.60 23.78
N GLU A 30 0.46 7.69 23.87
CA GLU A 30 0.80 8.35 25.12
C GLU A 30 -0.43 8.90 25.82
N LEU A 31 -1.30 9.62 25.10
CA LEU A 31 -2.56 10.13 25.61
C LEU A 31 -3.47 9.03 26.15
N LEU A 32 -3.61 7.91 25.42
CA LEU A 32 -4.45 6.79 25.84
C LEU A 32 -3.93 6.09 27.11
N LYS A 33 -2.62 6.17 27.39
CA LYS A 33 -1.98 5.60 28.58
C LYS A 33 -1.93 6.55 29.78
N ALA A 34 -2.14 7.86 29.56
CA ALA A 34 -2.04 8.85 30.61
C ALA A 34 -3.22 8.73 31.60
N GLU A 35 -2.94 8.62 32.89
CA GLU A 35 -3.94 8.53 33.97
C GLU A 35 -4.88 9.76 34.00
N THR A 36 -4.42 10.91 33.52
CA THR A 36 -5.19 12.15 33.41
C THR A 36 -6.14 12.21 32.21
N THR A 37 -6.13 11.20 31.36
CA THR A 37 -6.94 11.17 30.15
C THR A 37 -8.19 10.32 30.35
N HIS A 38 -9.36 10.93 30.19
CA HIS A 38 -10.60 10.18 30.08
C HIS A 38 -10.92 9.89 28.62
N VAL A 39 -11.03 8.60 28.26
CA VAL A 39 -11.24 8.14 26.89
C VAL A 39 -12.69 7.72 26.71
N THR A 40 -13.37 8.33 25.74
CA THR A 40 -14.68 7.85 25.27
C THR A 40 -14.51 7.37 23.83
N ARG A 41 -15.24 6.34 23.46
CA ARG A 41 -15.25 5.78 22.10
C ARG A 41 -16.69 5.74 21.59
N GLY A 42 -16.86 5.97 20.30
CA GLY A 42 -18.13 5.85 19.62
C GLY A 42 -17.89 5.31 18.21
N SER A 43 -18.64 4.30 17.83
CA SER A 43 -18.59 3.77 16.46
C SER A 43 -19.42 4.62 15.51
N THR A 44 -19.12 4.54 14.22
CA THR A 44 -19.96 5.14 13.17
C THR A 44 -21.38 4.59 13.22
N TYR A 45 -21.55 3.32 13.61
CA TYR A 45 -22.86 2.67 13.73
C TYR A 45 -23.74 3.27 14.83
N GLU A 46 -23.16 3.67 15.96
CA GLU A 46 -23.88 4.34 17.06
C GLU A 46 -24.38 5.73 16.65
N ASN A 47 -23.71 6.37 15.69
CA ASN A 47 -24.09 7.68 15.17
C ASN A 47 -24.99 7.61 13.91
N ARG A 48 -25.49 6.43 13.55
CA ARG A 48 -26.27 6.19 12.32
C ARG A 48 -27.40 7.18 12.11
N ALA A 49 -28.12 7.53 13.18
CA ALA A 49 -29.28 8.42 13.11
C ALA A 49 -28.95 9.84 12.62
N ASN A 50 -27.67 10.25 12.71
CA ASN A 50 -27.19 11.57 12.33
C ASN A 50 -26.43 11.57 10.99
N LEU A 51 -26.29 10.41 10.34
CA LEU A 51 -25.52 10.24 9.10
C LEU A 51 -26.45 9.97 7.92
N ALA A 52 -26.11 10.49 6.76
CA ALA A 52 -26.86 10.27 5.54
C ALA A 52 -26.86 8.78 5.12
N ASP A 53 -27.97 8.26 4.64
CA ASP A 53 -28.09 6.87 4.18
C ASP A 53 -27.08 6.57 3.06
N ALA A 54 -26.85 7.51 2.13
CA ALA A 54 -25.85 7.37 1.07
C ALA A 54 -24.41 7.17 1.61
N PHE A 55 -24.06 7.76 2.76
CA PHE A 55 -22.79 7.53 3.42
C PHE A 55 -22.68 6.08 3.89
N PHE A 56 -23.73 5.56 4.51
CA PHE A 56 -23.78 4.17 4.95
C PHE A 56 -23.63 3.18 3.80
N GLU A 57 -24.35 3.40 2.69
CA GLU A 57 -24.29 2.50 1.55
C GLU A 57 -22.93 2.52 0.83
N GLN A 58 -22.33 3.68 0.67
CA GLN A 58 -21.09 3.82 -0.10
C GLN A 58 -19.84 3.54 0.73
N ILE A 59 -19.78 4.04 1.96
CA ILE A 59 -18.56 3.98 2.78
C ILE A 59 -18.52 2.70 3.60
N ILE A 60 -19.62 2.33 4.25
CA ILE A 60 -19.64 1.14 5.10
C ILE A 60 -19.46 -0.13 4.27
N ARG A 61 -20.19 -0.31 3.16
CA ARG A 61 -20.00 -1.47 2.29
C ARG A 61 -18.57 -1.62 1.77
N LYS A 62 -17.89 -0.50 1.54
CA LYS A 62 -16.51 -0.51 1.04
C LYS A 62 -15.50 -0.94 2.08
N TYR A 63 -15.71 -0.56 3.34
CA TYR A 63 -14.71 -0.74 4.40
C TYR A 63 -15.12 -1.74 5.48
N GLU A 64 -16.37 -2.20 5.49
CA GLU A 64 -16.84 -3.20 6.44
C GLU A 64 -16.05 -4.50 6.32
N GLY A 65 -15.59 -5.03 7.46
CA GLY A 65 -14.75 -6.22 7.51
C GLY A 65 -13.27 -5.99 7.22
N THR A 66 -12.89 -4.82 6.72
CA THR A 66 -11.47 -4.48 6.53
C THR A 66 -10.83 -3.96 7.81
N ARG A 67 -9.50 -4.01 7.89
CA ARG A 67 -8.75 -3.43 9.02
C ARG A 67 -8.99 -1.91 9.11
N LEU A 68 -9.00 -1.21 7.98
CA LEU A 68 -9.33 0.21 7.95
C LEU A 68 -10.75 0.47 8.44
N GLY A 69 -11.72 -0.37 8.07
CA GLY A 69 -13.10 -0.30 8.59
C GLY A 69 -13.14 -0.44 10.12
N ARG A 70 -12.35 -1.33 10.70
CA ARG A 70 -12.24 -1.45 12.18
C ARG A 70 -11.72 -0.16 12.82
N GLN A 71 -10.72 0.47 12.21
CA GLN A 71 -10.20 1.76 12.69
C GLN A 71 -11.20 2.90 12.51
N GLU A 72 -11.74 3.07 11.31
CA GLU A 72 -12.57 4.23 10.94
C GLU A 72 -14.03 4.09 11.36
N LEU A 73 -14.60 2.87 11.33
CA LEU A 73 -16.01 2.64 11.67
C LEU A 73 -16.22 2.23 13.12
N LEU A 74 -15.27 1.49 13.71
CA LEU A 74 -15.38 0.98 15.09
C LEU A 74 -14.49 1.74 16.08
N ALA A 75 -13.73 2.74 15.63
CA ALA A 75 -12.79 3.51 16.44
C ALA A 75 -11.78 2.61 17.20
N GLU A 76 -11.33 1.52 16.58
CA GLU A 76 -10.33 0.63 17.15
C GLU A 76 -8.92 1.18 16.89
N LEU A 77 -8.08 1.20 17.92
CA LEU A 77 -6.65 1.46 17.78
C LEU A 77 -5.98 0.17 17.30
N LEU A 78 -5.66 0.11 16.03
CA LEU A 78 -5.00 -1.05 15.44
C LEU A 78 -3.49 -0.88 15.54
N GLU A 79 -2.86 -1.73 16.32
CA GLU A 79 -1.39 -1.79 16.39
C GLU A 79 -0.85 -2.57 15.18
N ASP A 80 0.39 -2.22 14.79
CA ASP A 80 1.11 -2.96 13.77
C ASP A 80 1.39 -4.38 14.24
N VAL A 81 1.43 -5.33 13.31
CA VAL A 81 1.73 -6.72 13.64
C VAL A 81 3.22 -6.84 13.98
N PRO A 82 3.59 -7.36 15.17
CA PRO A 82 4.99 -7.55 15.50
C PRO A 82 5.70 -8.44 14.49
N GLY A 83 6.82 -7.97 13.95
CA GLY A 83 7.59 -8.68 12.91
C GLY A 83 7.18 -8.36 11.48
N ALA A 84 6.14 -7.57 11.24
CA ALA A 84 5.84 -7.05 9.90
C ALA A 84 6.98 -6.12 9.42
N LEU A 85 7.27 -6.18 8.10
CA LEU A 85 8.32 -5.34 7.51
C LEU A 85 7.90 -3.88 7.34
N TRP A 86 6.61 -3.60 7.23
CA TRP A 86 6.06 -2.25 7.14
C TRP A 86 5.23 -1.93 8.37
N ASN A 87 5.20 -0.65 8.75
CA ASN A 87 4.34 -0.12 9.80
C ASN A 87 3.56 1.09 9.31
N ARG A 88 2.40 1.33 9.89
CA ARG A 88 1.49 2.40 9.47
C ARG A 88 2.05 3.79 9.70
N GLU A 89 2.80 3.97 10.78
CA GLU A 89 3.42 5.26 11.09
C GLU A 89 4.34 5.69 9.95
N LEU A 90 5.18 4.78 9.46
CA LEU A 90 6.09 5.03 8.35
C LEU A 90 5.35 5.34 7.05
N LEU A 91 4.32 4.57 6.71
CA LEU A 91 3.50 4.81 5.52
C LEU A 91 2.81 6.19 5.59
N GLU A 92 2.27 6.56 6.75
CA GLU A 92 1.61 7.85 6.94
C GLU A 92 2.59 9.03 6.90
N MET A 93 3.77 8.89 7.50
CA MET A 93 4.82 9.92 7.49
C MET A 93 5.37 10.18 6.08
N THR A 94 5.35 9.18 5.21
CA THR A 94 5.88 9.28 3.85
C THR A 94 4.81 9.49 2.79
N ARG A 95 3.54 9.52 3.17
CA ARG A 95 2.40 9.74 2.28
C ARG A 95 2.45 11.13 1.66
N VAL A 96 2.10 11.21 0.38
CA VAL A 96 2.00 12.47 -0.36
C VAL A 96 0.63 12.57 -1.04
N THR A 97 0.19 13.79 -1.30
CA THR A 97 -1.07 14.03 -2.05
C THR A 97 -0.84 14.09 -3.55
N LYS A 98 0.39 14.41 -3.97
CA LYS A 98 0.79 14.53 -5.37
C LYS A 98 2.26 14.15 -5.51
N PRO A 99 2.63 13.32 -6.50
CA PRO A 99 4.02 13.03 -6.79
C PRO A 99 4.70 14.21 -7.51
N PRO A 100 6.04 14.28 -7.53
CA PRO A 100 6.79 15.13 -8.45
C PRO A 100 6.63 14.63 -9.90
N ASP A 101 7.38 15.20 -10.83
CA ASP A 101 7.46 14.68 -12.19
C ASP A 101 7.98 13.24 -12.19
N ILE A 102 7.24 12.34 -12.83
CA ILE A 102 7.57 10.92 -12.89
C ILE A 102 8.35 10.64 -14.18
N LYS A 103 9.52 10.03 -14.03
CA LYS A 103 10.42 9.66 -15.13
C LYS A 103 10.11 8.31 -15.75
N ARG A 104 9.59 7.38 -14.97
CA ARG A 104 9.29 6.01 -15.38
C ARG A 104 8.13 5.44 -14.58
N ILE A 105 7.20 4.79 -15.26
CA ILE A 105 6.03 4.16 -14.65
C ILE A 105 5.97 2.68 -15.04
N VAL A 106 5.68 1.83 -14.05
CA VAL A 106 5.55 0.39 -14.22
C VAL A 106 4.21 -0.06 -13.66
N VAL A 107 3.51 -0.91 -14.40
CA VAL A 107 2.37 -1.70 -13.91
C VAL A 107 2.86 -3.09 -13.58
N ALA A 108 2.77 -3.50 -12.33
CA ALA A 108 3.16 -4.82 -11.88
C ALA A 108 1.93 -5.69 -11.59
N LEU A 109 1.97 -6.93 -12.08
CA LEU A 109 0.93 -7.91 -11.87
C LEU A 109 1.49 -9.10 -11.08
N ASP A 110 0.74 -9.53 -10.07
CA ASP A 110 0.90 -10.82 -9.39
C ASP A 110 -0.39 -11.63 -9.55
N PRO A 111 -0.51 -12.41 -10.64
CA PRO A 111 -1.74 -13.13 -10.93
C PRO A 111 -1.95 -14.30 -10.01
N ALA A 112 -3.20 -14.47 -9.51
CA ALA A 112 -3.62 -15.68 -8.83
C ALA A 112 -3.45 -16.92 -9.73
N VAL A 113 -2.81 -17.96 -9.20
CA VAL A 113 -2.53 -19.21 -9.92
C VAL A 113 -3.79 -20.08 -10.08
N THR A 114 -4.83 -19.84 -9.28
CA THR A 114 -6.08 -20.63 -9.28
C THR A 114 -7.24 -19.82 -9.82
N SER A 115 -8.00 -20.41 -10.74
CA SER A 115 -9.25 -19.86 -11.26
C SER A 115 -10.44 -20.50 -10.53
N GLY A 116 -11.28 -19.69 -9.85
CA GLY A 116 -12.51 -20.14 -9.16
C GLY A 116 -13.11 -19.02 -8.33
N GLU A 117 -14.36 -19.19 -7.86
CA GLU A 117 -15.04 -18.19 -6.99
C GLU A 117 -14.33 -17.99 -5.63
N GLU A 118 -13.46 -18.94 -5.22
CA GLU A 118 -12.59 -18.84 -4.05
C GLU A 118 -11.13 -18.50 -4.43
N SER A 119 -10.87 -18.03 -5.67
CA SER A 119 -9.51 -17.69 -6.09
C SER A 119 -8.99 -16.46 -5.33
N ASN A 120 -7.67 -16.43 -5.10
CA ASN A 120 -6.96 -15.27 -4.59
C ASN A 120 -7.15 -14.07 -5.54
N GLU A 121 -6.94 -12.88 -5.04
CA GLU A 121 -6.94 -11.66 -5.87
C GLU A 121 -5.78 -11.71 -6.87
N THR A 122 -5.89 -10.98 -7.96
CA THR A 122 -4.73 -10.67 -8.80
C THR A 122 -4.22 -9.30 -8.40
N GLY A 123 -3.03 -9.24 -7.82
CA GLY A 123 -2.37 -7.99 -7.46
C GLY A 123 -2.02 -7.18 -8.71
N ILE A 124 -2.50 -5.94 -8.81
CA ILE A 124 -2.19 -5.02 -9.92
C ILE A 124 -1.88 -3.65 -9.36
N VAL A 125 -0.60 -3.32 -9.31
CA VAL A 125 -0.09 -2.09 -8.68
C VAL A 125 0.66 -1.25 -9.69
N VAL A 126 0.43 0.05 -9.68
CA VAL A 126 1.12 1.04 -10.51
C VAL A 126 2.09 1.83 -9.66
N CYS A 127 3.37 1.78 -10.02
CA CYS A 127 4.40 2.57 -9.35
C CYS A 127 5.19 3.42 -10.34
N GLY A 128 5.68 4.56 -9.87
CA GLY A 128 6.51 5.47 -10.63
C GLY A 128 7.84 5.78 -9.95
N LEU A 129 8.87 6.05 -10.74
CA LEU A 129 10.14 6.62 -10.30
C LEU A 129 10.11 8.13 -10.52
N GLY A 130 10.20 8.91 -9.46
CA GLY A 130 10.19 10.37 -9.52
C GLY A 130 11.49 10.97 -10.05
N SER A 131 11.43 12.23 -10.42
CA SER A 131 12.60 13.01 -10.84
C SER A 131 13.61 13.20 -9.72
N ASP A 132 13.20 13.08 -8.47
CA ASP A 132 13.98 13.10 -7.24
C ASP A 132 14.64 11.75 -6.90
N GLY A 133 14.37 10.69 -7.68
CA GLY A 133 14.89 9.34 -7.46
C GLY A 133 14.16 8.55 -6.39
N HIS A 134 12.99 9.03 -5.94
CA HIS A 134 12.11 8.32 -5.02
C HIS A 134 11.04 7.51 -5.79
N GLY A 135 10.50 6.50 -5.14
CA GLY A 135 9.42 5.67 -5.65
C GLY A 135 8.06 6.16 -5.18
N TYR A 136 7.07 6.09 -6.06
CA TYR A 136 5.71 6.55 -5.81
C TYR A 136 4.71 5.47 -6.19
N THR A 137 3.93 4.98 -5.23
CA THR A 137 2.77 4.14 -5.51
C THR A 137 1.65 5.05 -6.01
N LEU A 138 1.21 4.84 -7.26
CA LEU A 138 0.29 5.73 -7.97
C LEU A 138 -1.13 5.19 -8.01
N ASP A 139 -1.30 3.86 -8.07
CA ASP A 139 -2.62 3.21 -8.18
C ASP A 139 -2.57 1.77 -7.69
N ASP A 140 -3.71 1.29 -7.20
CA ASP A 140 -3.98 -0.11 -6.89
C ASP A 140 -5.31 -0.48 -7.55
N VAL A 141 -5.23 -1.29 -8.59
CA VAL A 141 -6.39 -1.79 -9.35
C VAL A 141 -6.54 -3.31 -9.22
N THR A 142 -6.05 -3.85 -8.12
CA THR A 142 -6.17 -5.26 -7.73
C THR A 142 -7.62 -5.68 -7.72
N LEU A 143 -7.90 -6.87 -8.25
CA LEU A 143 -9.25 -7.41 -8.29
C LEU A 143 -9.27 -8.94 -8.23
N ARG A 144 -10.42 -9.48 -7.84
CA ARG A 144 -10.76 -10.88 -8.08
C ARG A 144 -11.46 -10.98 -9.43
N GLY A 145 -11.03 -11.89 -10.27
CA GLY A 145 -11.64 -12.04 -11.58
C GLY A 145 -10.94 -13.05 -12.47
N THR A 146 -11.56 -13.30 -13.60
CA THR A 146 -11.03 -14.16 -14.64
C THR A 146 -9.77 -13.57 -15.29
N PRO A 147 -8.94 -14.38 -15.99
CA PRO A 147 -7.79 -13.88 -16.73
C PRO A 147 -8.11 -12.72 -17.69
N ALA A 148 -9.27 -12.75 -18.32
CA ALA A 148 -9.71 -11.67 -19.20
C ALA A 148 -10.05 -10.37 -18.45
N GLU A 149 -10.54 -10.45 -17.21
CA GLU A 149 -10.90 -9.28 -16.38
C GLU A 149 -9.66 -8.61 -15.82
N TRP A 150 -8.79 -9.36 -15.13
CA TRP A 150 -7.56 -8.76 -14.60
C TRP A 150 -6.61 -8.30 -15.73
N GLY A 151 -6.59 -9.02 -16.87
CA GLY A 151 -5.82 -8.58 -18.02
C GLY A 151 -6.31 -7.24 -18.57
N ARG A 152 -7.64 -7.04 -18.70
CA ARG A 152 -8.23 -5.75 -19.11
C ARG A 152 -7.94 -4.64 -18.08
N ALA A 153 -8.03 -4.94 -16.79
CA ALA A 153 -7.72 -3.97 -15.74
C ALA A 153 -6.25 -3.52 -15.81
N GLY A 154 -5.30 -4.46 -15.96
CA GLY A 154 -3.89 -4.15 -16.13
C GLY A 154 -3.61 -3.31 -17.37
N VAL A 155 -4.19 -3.66 -18.53
CA VAL A 155 -4.06 -2.90 -19.77
C VAL A 155 -4.68 -1.50 -19.64
N ALA A 156 -5.85 -1.38 -19.00
CA ALA A 156 -6.47 -0.08 -18.72
C ALA A 156 -5.58 0.80 -17.80
N ALA A 157 -4.99 0.23 -16.75
CA ALA A 157 -4.04 0.92 -15.90
C ALA A 157 -2.78 1.36 -16.64
N TYR A 158 -2.25 0.51 -17.53
CA TYR A 158 -1.09 0.82 -18.38
C TYR A 158 -1.33 2.09 -19.21
N TYR A 159 -2.47 2.19 -19.88
CA TYR A 159 -2.80 3.38 -20.67
C TYR A 159 -3.21 4.59 -19.83
N LYS A 160 -3.97 4.38 -18.75
CA LYS A 160 -4.37 5.46 -17.83
C LYS A 160 -3.15 6.23 -17.32
N TRP A 161 -2.08 5.51 -16.98
CA TRP A 161 -0.87 6.08 -16.40
C TRP A 161 0.24 6.34 -17.42
N ASN A 162 0.02 6.07 -18.72
CA ASN A 162 1.05 6.10 -19.76
C ASN A 162 2.32 5.32 -19.30
N ALA A 163 2.13 4.11 -18.79
CA ALA A 163 3.20 3.32 -18.23
C ALA A 163 4.22 2.89 -19.30
N ASP A 164 5.48 2.86 -18.93
CA ASP A 164 6.58 2.45 -19.82
C ASP A 164 6.65 0.94 -19.98
N ARG A 165 6.21 0.22 -18.94
CA ARG A 165 6.30 -1.24 -18.91
C ARG A 165 5.23 -1.86 -18.03
N MET A 166 4.75 -3.01 -18.47
CA MET A 166 4.01 -3.95 -17.63
C MET A 166 4.93 -5.12 -17.27
N ILE A 167 4.95 -5.54 -16.02
CA ILE A 167 5.70 -6.68 -15.53
C ILE A 167 4.78 -7.67 -14.83
N ALA A 168 5.08 -8.95 -14.92
CA ALA A 168 4.37 -9.96 -14.15
C ALA A 168 5.30 -11.09 -13.69
N GLU A 169 5.04 -11.60 -12.47
CA GLU A 169 5.71 -12.81 -11.99
C GLU A 169 5.22 -14.04 -12.76
N THR A 170 6.16 -14.87 -13.21
CA THR A 170 5.85 -15.98 -14.13
C THR A 170 6.36 -17.33 -13.65
N ASN A 171 6.53 -17.52 -12.33
CA ASN A 171 7.02 -18.77 -11.77
C ASN A 171 6.09 -19.95 -12.04
N ASN A 172 4.77 -19.72 -12.08
CA ASN A 172 3.76 -20.72 -12.39
C ASN A 172 2.80 -20.17 -13.46
N GLY A 173 2.89 -20.67 -14.68
CA GLY A 173 1.96 -20.28 -15.75
C GLY A 173 2.31 -19.00 -16.52
N GLY A 174 3.57 -18.58 -16.54
CA GLY A 174 4.04 -17.34 -17.16
C GLY A 174 3.65 -17.12 -18.62
N ASP A 175 3.66 -18.16 -19.42
CA ASP A 175 3.25 -18.09 -20.83
C ASP A 175 1.75 -17.71 -20.96
N MET A 176 0.90 -18.16 -20.01
CA MET A 176 -0.52 -17.84 -19.99
C MET A 176 -0.74 -16.34 -19.69
N ILE A 177 0.05 -15.77 -18.76
CA ILE A 177 -0.09 -14.36 -18.38
C ILE A 177 0.25 -13.44 -19.57
N GLU A 178 1.41 -13.67 -20.18
CA GLU A 178 1.81 -12.91 -21.37
C GLU A 178 0.81 -13.12 -22.51
N HIS A 179 0.35 -14.35 -22.74
CA HIS A 179 -0.64 -14.63 -23.76
C HIS A 179 -1.96 -13.88 -23.51
N THR A 180 -2.43 -13.84 -22.26
CA THR A 180 -3.63 -13.09 -21.87
C THR A 180 -3.47 -11.61 -22.19
N ILE A 181 -2.37 -10.98 -21.75
CA ILE A 181 -2.11 -9.57 -22.04
C ILE A 181 -1.99 -9.32 -23.54
N ARG A 182 -1.23 -10.15 -24.28
CA ARG A 182 -1.04 -10.01 -25.73
C ARG A 182 -2.33 -10.21 -26.53
N THR A 183 -3.25 -11.03 -26.04
CA THR A 183 -4.57 -11.22 -26.65
C THR A 183 -5.44 -9.98 -26.51
N ILE A 184 -5.30 -9.23 -25.42
CA ILE A 184 -6.02 -7.98 -25.19
C ILE A 184 -5.37 -6.85 -25.98
N ASP A 185 -4.04 -6.71 -25.87
CA ASP A 185 -3.26 -5.73 -26.63
C ASP A 185 -1.82 -6.20 -26.85
N SER A 186 -1.49 -6.47 -28.12
CA SER A 186 -0.17 -6.93 -28.52
C SER A 186 0.93 -5.86 -28.44
N LYS A 187 0.58 -4.58 -28.28
CA LYS A 187 1.52 -3.45 -28.25
C LYS A 187 2.08 -3.16 -26.85
N ILE A 188 1.52 -3.77 -25.81
CA ILE A 188 2.00 -3.55 -24.44
C ILE A 188 3.48 -3.93 -24.32
N SER A 189 4.29 -3.03 -23.77
CA SER A 189 5.67 -3.33 -23.40
C SER A 189 5.67 -4.25 -22.17
N PHE A 190 5.69 -5.57 -22.40
CA PHE A 190 5.57 -6.58 -21.37
C PHE A 190 6.92 -7.22 -21.05
N LYS A 191 7.20 -7.44 -19.75
CA LYS A 191 8.39 -8.14 -19.26
C LYS A 191 7.99 -9.19 -18.23
N GLN A 192 8.38 -10.42 -18.47
CA GLN A 192 8.30 -11.48 -17.47
C GLN A 192 9.39 -11.28 -16.40
N VAL A 193 9.03 -11.42 -15.14
CA VAL A 193 9.96 -11.46 -14.01
C VAL A 193 9.86 -12.82 -13.32
N ARG A 194 10.99 -13.35 -12.87
CA ARG A 194 11.05 -14.65 -12.20
C ARG A 194 11.67 -14.50 -10.82
N ALA A 195 11.04 -15.09 -9.85
CA ALA A 195 11.60 -15.17 -8.52
C ALA A 195 12.79 -16.12 -8.50
N SER A 196 13.98 -15.62 -8.28
CA SER A 196 15.19 -16.39 -7.99
C SER A 196 15.44 -16.54 -6.49
N ARG A 197 14.72 -15.80 -5.65
CA ARG A 197 14.85 -15.77 -4.18
C ARG A 197 13.47 -15.84 -3.55
N GLY A 198 13.39 -16.29 -2.29
CA GLY A 198 12.14 -16.33 -1.53
C GLY A 198 11.47 -14.95 -1.40
N LYS A 199 10.16 -14.94 -1.17
CA LYS A 199 9.33 -13.73 -1.07
C LYS A 199 9.88 -12.74 -0.03
N HIS A 200 10.28 -13.20 1.15
CA HIS A 200 10.90 -12.40 2.20
C HIS A 200 12.15 -11.67 1.69
N THR A 201 13.09 -12.37 1.09
CA THR A 201 14.36 -11.80 0.60
C THR A 201 14.15 -10.74 -0.50
N ARG A 202 13.02 -10.77 -1.21
CA ARG A 202 12.65 -9.74 -2.20
C ARG A 202 11.97 -8.54 -1.55
N ALA A 203 11.20 -8.77 -0.50
CA ALA A 203 10.47 -7.72 0.21
C ALA A 203 11.38 -6.83 1.07
N GLU A 204 12.41 -7.40 1.70
CA GLU A 204 13.34 -6.66 2.58
C GLU A 204 13.98 -5.42 1.92
N PRO A 205 14.57 -5.48 0.69
CA PRO A 205 15.14 -4.31 0.06
C PRO A 205 14.10 -3.21 -0.20
N VAL A 206 12.86 -3.58 -0.50
CA VAL A 206 11.78 -2.61 -0.72
C VAL A 206 11.33 -2.00 0.62
N ALA A 207 11.19 -2.79 1.68
CA ALA A 207 10.92 -2.29 3.02
C ALA A 207 12.00 -1.31 3.48
N ALA A 208 13.28 -1.60 3.24
CA ALA A 208 14.39 -0.71 3.55
C ALA A 208 14.29 0.64 2.79
N LEU A 209 13.77 0.66 1.56
CA LEU A 209 13.51 1.92 0.85
C LEU A 209 12.42 2.76 1.54
N TYR A 210 11.38 2.13 2.10
CA TYR A 210 10.38 2.82 2.91
C TYR A 210 10.99 3.37 4.20
N GLU A 211 11.81 2.60 4.92
CA GLU A 211 12.52 3.05 6.12
C GLU A 211 13.43 4.25 5.85
N GLN A 212 14.07 4.28 4.67
CA GLN A 212 14.86 5.41 4.18
C GLN A 212 14.00 6.59 3.70
N LYS A 213 12.67 6.49 3.79
CA LYS A 213 11.70 7.50 3.30
C LYS A 213 11.82 7.78 1.80
N ARG A 214 12.21 6.77 1.04
CA ARG A 214 12.39 6.85 -0.42
C ARG A 214 11.23 6.26 -1.20
N CYS A 215 10.23 5.70 -0.53
CA CYS A 215 9.00 5.22 -1.14
C CYS A 215 7.80 5.94 -0.51
N HIS A 216 6.83 6.32 -1.35
CA HIS A 216 5.69 7.14 -0.99
C HIS A 216 4.40 6.56 -1.52
N GLN A 217 3.34 6.62 -0.71
CA GLN A 217 1.97 6.38 -1.17
C GLN A 217 1.37 7.71 -1.67
N VAL A 218 0.84 7.74 -2.90
CA VAL A 218 0.13 8.91 -3.44
C VAL A 218 -1.35 8.77 -3.12
N GLY A 219 -1.76 9.28 -1.97
CA GLY A 219 -3.10 9.06 -1.42
C GLY A 219 -3.17 7.82 -0.54
N TYR A 220 -4.37 7.23 -0.41
CA TYR A 220 -4.64 6.10 0.47
C TYR A 220 -4.97 4.84 -0.34
N PHE A 221 -4.29 3.74 -0.01
CA PHE A 221 -4.51 2.41 -0.57
C PHE A 221 -4.80 1.42 0.58
N ALA A 222 -6.01 1.52 1.14
CA ALA A 222 -6.38 0.86 2.39
C ALA A 222 -6.05 -0.63 2.43
N ASP A 223 -6.51 -1.38 1.42
CA ASP A 223 -6.32 -2.84 1.35
C ASP A 223 -4.83 -3.21 1.17
N MET A 224 -4.09 -2.44 0.37
CA MET A 224 -2.65 -2.64 0.20
C MET A 224 -1.90 -2.35 1.49
N GLU A 225 -2.21 -1.25 2.17
CA GLU A 225 -1.57 -0.86 3.43
C GLU A 225 -1.86 -1.88 4.54
N ASP A 226 -3.07 -2.47 4.54
CA ASP A 226 -3.42 -3.56 5.45
C ASP A 226 -2.57 -4.81 5.18
N GLN A 227 -2.38 -5.17 3.92
CA GLN A 227 -1.51 -6.28 3.55
C GLN A 227 -0.06 -6.03 3.93
N LEU A 228 0.48 -4.83 3.65
CA LEU A 228 1.85 -4.45 4.00
C LEU A 228 2.11 -4.51 5.51
N CYS A 229 1.25 -3.88 6.31
CA CYS A 229 1.43 -3.80 7.76
C CYS A 229 0.94 -5.05 8.52
N GLY A 230 0.27 -5.96 7.85
CA GLY A 230 -0.21 -7.21 8.41
C GLY A 230 0.66 -8.43 8.11
N TRP A 231 1.49 -8.35 7.06
CA TRP A 231 2.29 -9.49 6.63
C TRP A 231 3.59 -9.63 7.43
N VAL A 232 3.83 -10.84 7.93
CA VAL A 232 5.07 -11.22 8.61
C VAL A 232 5.85 -12.17 7.72
N PRO A 233 7.17 -11.98 7.58
CA PRO A 233 8.03 -12.91 6.86
C PRO A 233 7.88 -14.36 7.35
N GLY A 234 7.54 -15.26 6.44
CA GLY A 234 7.25 -16.66 6.73
C GLY A 234 5.79 -17.06 6.49
N ASP A 235 4.89 -16.07 6.47
CA ASP A 235 3.51 -16.27 6.07
C ASP A 235 3.36 -16.24 4.54
N ASP A 236 2.22 -16.73 4.03
CA ASP A 236 1.86 -16.55 2.63
C ASP A 236 1.74 -15.05 2.32
N SER A 237 2.47 -14.60 1.29
CA SER A 237 2.45 -13.18 0.95
C SER A 237 1.20 -12.82 0.16
N PRO A 238 0.58 -11.67 0.51
CA PRO A 238 -0.60 -11.18 -0.18
C PRO A 238 -0.28 -10.61 -1.56
N ASP A 239 -1.23 -10.70 -2.48
CA ASP A 239 -1.06 -10.39 -3.91
C ASP A 239 -0.68 -8.92 -4.19
N ARG A 240 -1.26 -7.95 -3.45
CA ARG A 240 -0.91 -6.52 -3.57
C ARG A 240 0.51 -6.23 -3.13
N LEU A 241 0.95 -6.89 -2.03
CA LEU A 241 2.31 -6.78 -1.52
C LEU A 241 3.31 -7.28 -2.55
N ASP A 242 3.08 -8.47 -3.11
CA ASP A 242 3.98 -9.05 -4.11
C ASP A 242 4.04 -8.19 -5.38
N ALA A 243 2.91 -7.69 -5.88
CA ALA A 243 2.89 -6.76 -7.01
C ALA A 243 3.67 -5.46 -6.72
N LEU A 244 3.48 -4.86 -5.54
CA LEU A 244 4.23 -3.68 -5.11
C LEU A 244 5.75 -3.94 -5.04
N VAL A 245 6.14 -5.06 -4.45
CA VAL A 245 7.54 -5.46 -4.32
C VAL A 245 8.19 -5.64 -5.71
N TRP A 246 7.48 -6.23 -6.66
CA TRP A 246 7.96 -6.35 -8.04
C TRP A 246 8.11 -5.00 -8.72
N ALA A 247 7.12 -4.10 -8.56
CA ALA A 247 7.19 -2.77 -9.15
C ALA A 247 8.42 -1.99 -8.66
N TYR A 248 8.66 -1.94 -7.36
CA TYR A 248 9.83 -1.25 -6.81
C TYR A 248 11.15 -1.98 -7.07
N THR A 249 11.13 -3.29 -7.17
CA THR A 249 12.31 -4.05 -7.60
C THR A 249 12.73 -3.66 -9.02
N GLU A 250 11.77 -3.54 -9.96
CA GLU A 250 12.04 -3.11 -11.33
C GLU A 250 12.49 -1.64 -11.42
N LEU A 251 11.89 -0.75 -10.61
CA LEU A 251 12.15 0.69 -10.68
C LEU A 251 13.43 1.11 -9.94
N MET A 252 13.71 0.51 -8.79
CA MET A 252 14.69 1.04 -7.85
C MET A 252 15.78 0.03 -7.48
N VAL A 253 15.45 -1.21 -7.12
CA VAL A 253 16.42 -2.19 -6.62
C VAL A 253 17.27 -2.74 -7.77
N GLY A 254 16.65 -3.12 -8.90
CA GLY A 254 17.36 -3.64 -10.08
C GLY A 254 18.21 -2.61 -10.84
N ALA A 255 17.90 -1.31 -10.69
CA ALA A 255 18.65 -0.23 -11.31
C ALA A 255 19.96 0.10 -10.55
N GLN A 256 19.99 -0.06 -9.23
CA GLN A 256 21.18 0.19 -8.41
C GLN A 256 22.29 -0.84 -8.69
N GLY A 257 21.95 -2.11 -8.89
CA GLY A 257 22.95 -3.13 -9.23
C GLY A 257 23.61 -2.94 -10.61
N LYS A 258 23.03 -2.13 -11.51
CA LYS A 258 23.64 -1.79 -12.80
C LYS A 258 24.54 -0.56 -12.72
N ILE A 259 24.31 0.34 -11.77
CA ILE A 259 25.14 1.55 -11.58
C ILE A 259 26.44 1.18 -10.88
N GLU A 260 26.41 0.29 -9.89
CA GLU A 260 27.64 -0.17 -9.21
C GLU A 260 28.58 -0.98 -10.12
N MET A 261 28.08 -1.64 -11.17
CA MET A 261 28.92 -2.35 -12.14
C MET A 261 29.52 -1.45 -13.24
N GLN A 262 29.06 -0.18 -13.37
CA GLN A 262 29.62 0.78 -14.33
C GLN A 262 30.65 1.74 -13.71
N GLU A 263 30.79 1.82 -12.40
CA GLU A 263 31.70 2.75 -11.71
C GLU A 263 33.01 2.12 -11.23
N ASN A 264 33.40 0.94 -11.71
CA ASN A 264 34.74 0.42 -11.42
C ASN A 264 35.58 0.24 -12.70
N PRO A 265 36.23 1.33 -13.21
CA PRO A 265 37.06 1.27 -14.41
C PRO A 265 38.51 0.83 -14.14
N PHE A 266 38.83 0.28 -12.97
CA PHE A 266 40.18 -0.16 -12.64
C PHE A 266 40.17 -1.55 -11.96
N TYR A 267 40.14 -2.59 -12.77
CA TYR A 267 40.87 -3.82 -12.58
C TYR A 267 41.16 -4.44 -13.95
#